data_5f2a4eac44905e612d378bcdcdcdaf1c
#
_entry.id   5f2a4eac44905e612d378bcdcdcdaf1c
#
_cell.length_a   1.000
_cell.length_b   1.000
_cell.length_c   1.000
_cell.angle_alpha   90.00
_cell.angle_beta   90.00
_cell.angle_gamma   90.00
#
_symmetry.space_group_name_H-M   'P 1'
#
loop_
_entity.id
_entity.type
_entity.pdbx_description
1 polymer ?
#
loop_
_entity_poly.entity_id
_entity_poly.type
_entity_poly.pdbx_seq_one_letter_code
_entity_poly.pdbx_strand_id
1 'polypeptide(L)'
;MLSLFLVGFGARLWLINRFGTPLPFWDQWEEARIVYAPYFAGKLSLAELFAAHNEHRMFFNRFYDLALLLLNGQWDNQVEMVANAFTYTAGITGFGWIVARRTGRNFWPAIALPLMLALALPFGWENTLAGFHSQVYFAVLFSLLTIWLLGCHEPGSVPWGWGVITAIGSLCAPTSGIIASAAICAFLVLKITRQPVSWKLHWPTLAVCFMWLGLGLALRVEVPAHRILVAHSATEFLASLGKYLAWPWIVVPPFAVFNLFPLLLLAWFYLRDRQAPTPAEDMILALGLWVVFQAAATAYARGALMYPQWRYMDSTCFVMVVNCFSITVLMSRHLAGSRPKKAIWLAAFVLWGVACVAGLALLNLRAWGFDIPERQFYSRCQLQNTRAYMATDDIRVFDRKPKQQLPLYEGDPYAPRPQHEGEKLVRYLNLPRVRSILPACVRDPLKMVPESVTGFVTNGAAGAKPRIPGEVAWGSYTAEGKANKGRFESLPISRSRLPFLEIRVAGDLGQPGLSLTLIDLSSGKTTSVVPLKALGDNWRTCRVRAPQGDFKIVAIDNSASGWFAFQAPREVGWLSWAAVRLASFGGRLFFLGLALYVTGVAIVLRSHMGVD
;
A
#
# COMPACT_ATOMS: atom_id res chain seq x y z
N MET A 1 15.24 0.72 16.30
CA MET A 1 14.58 0.14 15.12
C MET A 1 13.13 -0.26 15.35
N LEU A 2 12.76 -0.82 16.51
CA LEU A 2 11.34 -1.09 16.83
C LEU A 2 10.46 0.18 16.70
N SER A 3 10.96 1.33 17.16
CA SER A 3 10.29 2.62 16.98
C SER A 3 10.02 2.97 15.52
N LEU A 4 10.99 2.76 14.63
CA LEU A 4 10.84 2.96 13.19
C LEU A 4 9.72 2.08 12.62
N PHE A 5 9.73 0.78 12.96
CA PHE A 5 8.68 -0.14 12.54
C PHE A 5 7.30 0.30 13.02
N LEU A 6 7.16 0.59 14.31
CA LEU A 6 5.87 0.95 14.92
C LEU A 6 5.31 2.26 14.36
N VAL A 7 6.16 3.27 14.13
CA VAL A 7 5.73 4.54 13.52
C VAL A 7 5.29 4.32 12.08
N GLY A 8 6.11 3.67 11.26
CA GLY A 8 5.80 3.46 9.85
C GLY A 8 4.58 2.56 9.64
N PHE A 9 4.53 1.41 10.34
CA PHE A 9 3.41 0.48 10.24
C PHE A 9 2.13 1.08 10.82
N GLY A 10 2.22 1.73 12.00
CA GLY A 10 1.09 2.40 12.64
C GLY A 10 0.46 3.49 11.79
N ALA A 11 1.28 4.34 11.15
CA ALA A 11 0.80 5.40 10.26
C ALA A 11 0.06 4.82 9.02
N ARG A 12 0.63 3.80 8.37
CA ARG A 12 0.00 3.12 7.23
C ARG A 12 -1.29 2.42 7.62
N LEU A 13 -1.32 1.71 8.75
CA LEU A 13 -2.54 1.11 9.29
C LEU A 13 -3.61 2.15 9.59
N TRP A 14 -3.24 3.28 10.16
CA TRP A 14 -4.19 4.37 10.42
C TRP A 14 -4.80 4.92 9.13
N LEU A 15 -3.98 5.09 8.07
CA LEU A 15 -4.44 5.52 6.75
C LEU A 15 -5.42 4.49 6.15
N ILE A 16 -5.06 3.20 6.20
CA ILE A 16 -5.90 2.10 5.71
C ILE A 16 -7.23 2.02 6.48
N ASN A 17 -7.19 2.16 7.82
CA ASN A 17 -8.40 2.14 8.64
C ASN A 17 -9.38 3.25 8.28
N ARG A 18 -8.88 4.43 7.91
CA ARG A 18 -9.72 5.61 7.65
C ARG A 18 -10.18 5.71 6.20
N PHE A 19 -9.37 5.28 5.25
CA PHE A 19 -9.56 5.55 3.81
C PHE A 19 -9.50 4.29 2.94
N GLY A 20 -9.08 3.15 3.48
CA GLY A 20 -9.01 1.88 2.76
C GLY A 20 -10.39 1.35 2.37
N THR A 21 -10.44 0.60 1.28
CA THR A 21 -11.63 -0.10 0.80
C THR A 21 -11.30 -1.56 0.53
N PRO A 22 -12.16 -2.51 0.90
CA PRO A 22 -11.95 -3.91 0.55
C PRO A 22 -12.20 -4.21 -0.94
N LEU A 23 -12.80 -3.29 -1.70
CA LEU A 23 -13.07 -3.48 -3.12
C LEU A 23 -11.77 -3.37 -3.93
N PRO A 24 -11.49 -4.31 -4.86
CA PRO A 24 -10.38 -4.19 -5.80
C PRO A 24 -10.44 -2.88 -6.58
N PHE A 25 -9.27 -2.34 -6.95
CA PHE A 25 -9.15 -1.02 -7.54
C PHE A 25 -8.53 -1.08 -8.94
N TRP A 26 -9.25 -0.58 -9.93
CA TRP A 26 -8.84 -0.42 -11.33
C TRP A 26 -8.11 -1.65 -11.90
N ASP A 27 -6.82 -1.52 -12.23
CA ASP A 27 -6.02 -2.57 -12.86
C ASP A 27 -5.97 -3.87 -12.06
N GLN A 28 -6.24 -3.80 -10.75
CA GLN A 28 -6.33 -4.98 -9.89
C GLN A 28 -7.40 -5.98 -10.35
N TRP A 29 -8.47 -5.53 -11.00
CA TRP A 29 -9.50 -6.40 -11.53
C TRP A 29 -9.02 -7.34 -12.63
N GLU A 30 -7.90 -7.01 -13.32
CA GLU A 30 -7.27 -7.90 -14.30
C GLU A 30 -6.83 -9.24 -13.68
N GLU A 31 -6.48 -9.24 -12.39
CA GLU A 31 -6.08 -10.45 -11.67
C GLU A 31 -7.21 -11.48 -11.59
N ALA A 32 -8.47 -11.05 -11.64
CA ALA A 32 -9.63 -11.94 -11.74
C ALA A 32 -9.54 -12.84 -12.98
N ARG A 33 -9.10 -12.28 -14.11
CA ARG A 33 -8.97 -12.99 -15.40
C ARG A 33 -7.64 -13.73 -15.52
N ILE A 34 -6.55 -13.11 -15.08
CA ILE A 34 -5.19 -13.62 -15.32
C ILE A 34 -4.81 -14.69 -14.29
N VAL A 35 -5.26 -14.55 -13.05
CA VAL A 35 -4.81 -15.41 -11.93
C VAL A 35 -5.96 -16.22 -11.35
N TYR A 36 -7.03 -15.56 -10.89
CA TYR A 36 -8.00 -16.24 -10.03
C TYR A 36 -8.92 -17.19 -10.80
N ALA A 37 -9.48 -16.78 -11.92
CA ALA A 37 -10.31 -17.67 -12.73
C ALA A 37 -9.52 -18.88 -13.27
N PRO A 38 -8.28 -18.72 -13.83
CA PRO A 38 -7.44 -19.86 -14.21
C PRO A 38 -7.06 -20.76 -13.02
N TYR A 39 -6.76 -20.18 -11.85
CA TYR A 39 -6.48 -20.98 -10.64
C TYR A 39 -7.65 -21.90 -10.28
N PHE A 40 -8.86 -21.35 -10.16
CA PHE A 40 -10.04 -22.13 -9.82
C PHE A 40 -10.48 -23.10 -10.91
N ALA A 41 -10.04 -22.90 -12.14
CA ALA A 41 -10.23 -23.84 -13.24
C ALA A 41 -9.15 -24.95 -13.30
N GLY A 42 -8.15 -24.91 -12.40
CA GLY A 42 -7.00 -25.84 -12.44
C GLY A 42 -6.06 -25.64 -13.64
N LYS A 43 -6.06 -24.42 -14.23
CA LYS A 43 -5.32 -24.09 -15.46
C LYS A 43 -4.22 -23.06 -15.24
N LEU A 44 -4.07 -22.51 -14.02
CA LEU A 44 -3.03 -21.51 -13.72
C LEU A 44 -1.64 -22.13 -13.88
N SER A 45 -0.82 -21.56 -14.75
CA SER A 45 0.56 -21.96 -14.99
C SER A 45 1.55 -20.94 -14.43
N LEU A 46 2.82 -21.33 -14.28
CA LEU A 46 3.89 -20.39 -13.94
C LEU A 46 4.03 -19.27 -14.98
N ALA A 47 3.79 -19.57 -16.25
CA ALA A 47 3.86 -18.59 -17.34
C ALA A 47 2.85 -17.44 -17.14
N GLU A 48 1.64 -17.74 -16.66
CA GLU A 48 0.63 -16.72 -16.37
C GLU A 48 1.02 -15.86 -15.17
N LEU A 49 1.65 -16.43 -14.14
CA LEU A 49 2.20 -15.64 -13.03
C LEU A 49 3.31 -14.69 -13.52
N PHE A 50 4.14 -15.10 -14.48
CA PHE A 50 5.17 -14.25 -15.10
C PHE A 50 4.65 -13.35 -16.23
N ALA A 51 3.42 -13.51 -16.68
CA ALA A 51 2.86 -12.72 -17.75
C ALA A 51 2.96 -11.22 -17.45
N ALA A 52 3.25 -10.43 -18.47
CA ALA A 52 3.34 -8.99 -18.31
C ALA A 52 1.97 -8.38 -17.97
N HIS A 53 1.96 -7.39 -17.09
CA HIS A 53 0.88 -6.44 -16.90
C HIS A 53 1.41 -5.08 -17.32
N ASN A 54 0.90 -4.56 -18.40
CA ASN A 54 1.53 -3.44 -19.08
C ASN A 54 3.03 -3.72 -19.35
N GLU A 55 3.94 -2.78 -19.05
CA GLU A 55 5.38 -2.95 -19.20
C GLU A 55 6.07 -3.74 -18.06
N HIS A 56 5.32 -4.26 -17.08
CA HIS A 56 5.87 -4.82 -15.85
C HIS A 56 5.63 -6.33 -15.74
N ARG A 57 6.61 -7.06 -15.19
CA ARG A 57 6.44 -8.44 -14.76
C ARG A 57 5.93 -8.45 -13.31
N MET A 58 4.88 -9.25 -13.03
CA MET A 58 4.10 -9.15 -11.79
C MET A 58 4.17 -10.42 -10.94
N PHE A 59 5.22 -11.24 -11.08
CA PHE A 59 5.28 -12.55 -10.45
C PHE A 59 5.09 -12.52 -8.94
N PHE A 60 5.89 -11.71 -8.23
CA PHE A 60 5.81 -11.66 -6.77
C PHE A 60 4.48 -11.07 -6.26
N ASN A 61 3.95 -10.06 -6.93
CA ASN A 61 2.65 -9.51 -6.63
C ASN A 61 1.56 -10.59 -6.77
N ARG A 62 1.47 -11.25 -7.93
CA ARG A 62 0.45 -12.28 -8.20
C ARG A 62 0.55 -13.46 -7.25
N PHE A 63 1.76 -13.94 -6.99
CA PHE A 63 1.99 -15.01 -6.02
C PHE A 63 1.54 -14.61 -4.61
N TYR A 64 1.89 -13.39 -4.19
CA TYR A 64 1.55 -12.85 -2.88
C TYR A 64 0.03 -12.67 -2.72
N ASP A 65 -0.62 -12.04 -3.70
CA ASP A 65 -2.06 -11.79 -3.67
C ASP A 65 -2.85 -13.10 -3.74
N LEU A 66 -2.40 -14.07 -4.55
CA LEU A 66 -2.99 -15.42 -4.57
C LEU A 66 -2.84 -16.13 -3.22
N ALA A 67 -1.67 -16.06 -2.59
CA ALA A 67 -1.46 -16.64 -1.27
C ALA A 67 -2.39 -16.00 -0.22
N LEU A 68 -2.55 -14.68 -0.22
CA LEU A 68 -3.48 -13.98 0.67
C LEU A 68 -4.94 -14.37 0.40
N LEU A 69 -5.34 -14.49 -0.88
CA LEU A 69 -6.66 -14.98 -1.26
C LEU A 69 -6.93 -16.38 -0.69
N LEU A 70 -5.98 -17.32 -0.88
CA LEU A 70 -6.14 -18.71 -0.44
C LEU A 70 -6.19 -18.83 1.07
N LEU A 71 -5.36 -18.08 1.78
CA LEU A 71 -5.37 -18.03 3.25
C LEU A 71 -6.66 -17.41 3.80
N ASN A 72 -7.21 -16.40 3.12
CA ASN A 72 -8.41 -15.69 3.56
C ASN A 72 -9.72 -16.37 3.09
N GLY A 73 -9.67 -17.15 2.02
CA GLY A 73 -10.85 -17.67 1.31
C GLY A 73 -11.67 -16.56 0.61
N GLN A 74 -11.11 -15.37 0.49
CA GLN A 74 -11.79 -14.17 0.00
C GLN A 74 -10.80 -13.16 -0.56
N TRP A 75 -11.08 -12.59 -1.74
CA TRP A 75 -10.30 -11.53 -2.34
C TRP A 75 -10.67 -10.19 -1.69
N ASP A 76 -9.81 -9.69 -0.84
CA ASP A 76 -10.04 -8.49 -0.05
C ASP A 76 -8.84 -7.54 -0.14
N ASN A 77 -9.00 -6.48 -0.90
CA ASN A 77 -7.97 -5.46 -1.11
C ASN A 77 -7.47 -4.83 0.22
N GLN A 78 -8.29 -4.79 1.27
CA GLN A 78 -7.86 -4.27 2.58
C GLN A 78 -6.89 -5.25 3.28
N VAL A 79 -7.05 -6.55 3.09
CA VAL A 79 -6.08 -7.56 3.55
C VAL A 79 -4.74 -7.35 2.87
N GLU A 80 -4.76 -7.15 1.55
CA GLU A 80 -3.54 -6.89 0.77
C GLU A 80 -2.85 -5.59 1.19
N MET A 81 -3.61 -4.50 1.41
CA MET A 81 -3.07 -3.24 1.93
C MET A 81 -2.33 -3.42 3.26
N VAL A 82 -2.93 -4.15 4.22
CA VAL A 82 -2.34 -4.38 5.55
C VAL A 82 -1.09 -5.26 5.44
N ALA A 83 -1.15 -6.31 4.64
CA ALA A 83 -0.02 -7.19 4.38
C ALA A 83 1.13 -6.44 3.68
N ASN A 84 0.83 -5.59 2.70
CA ASN A 84 1.79 -4.71 2.03
C ASN A 84 2.44 -3.72 2.99
N ALA A 85 1.64 -3.07 3.85
CA ALA A 85 2.14 -2.14 4.87
C ALA A 85 3.11 -2.84 5.83
N PHE A 86 2.83 -4.08 6.24
CA PHE A 86 3.72 -4.89 7.06
C PHE A 86 5.02 -5.21 6.32
N THR A 87 4.93 -5.79 5.14
CA THR A 87 6.09 -6.24 4.34
C THR A 87 7.03 -5.08 4.02
N TYR A 88 6.49 -3.95 3.55
CA TYR A 88 7.29 -2.79 3.21
C TYR A 88 7.95 -2.17 4.45
N THR A 89 7.18 -1.96 5.53
CA THR A 89 7.72 -1.36 6.76
C THR A 89 8.78 -2.26 7.41
N ALA A 90 8.55 -3.59 7.45
CA ALA A 90 9.52 -4.54 7.96
C ALA A 90 10.82 -4.52 7.12
N GLY A 91 10.71 -4.52 5.81
CA GLY A 91 11.86 -4.45 4.89
C GLY A 91 12.66 -3.17 5.06
N ILE A 92 12.02 -2.00 5.08
CA ILE A 92 12.68 -0.70 5.30
C ILE A 92 13.30 -0.61 6.69
N THR A 93 12.65 -1.17 7.71
CA THR A 93 13.21 -1.24 9.07
C THR A 93 14.47 -2.10 9.12
N GLY A 94 14.43 -3.27 8.48
CA GLY A 94 15.59 -4.15 8.33
C GLY A 94 16.75 -3.47 7.60
N PHE A 95 16.44 -2.76 6.51
CA PHE A 95 17.42 -1.96 5.79
C PHE A 95 18.02 -0.84 6.66
N GLY A 96 17.18 -0.08 7.37
CA GLY A 96 17.62 0.94 8.31
C GLY A 96 18.56 0.39 9.41
N TRP A 97 18.30 -0.83 9.88
CA TRP A 97 19.19 -1.51 10.84
C TRP A 97 20.56 -1.85 10.23
N ILE A 98 20.60 -2.28 8.96
CA ILE A 98 21.83 -2.55 8.22
C ILE A 98 22.66 -1.26 8.09
N VAL A 99 22.03 -0.15 7.68
CA VAL A 99 22.67 1.15 7.54
C VAL A 99 23.24 1.61 8.89
N ALA A 100 22.44 1.55 9.96
CA ALA A 100 22.84 1.97 11.30
C ALA A 100 24.04 1.15 11.84
N ARG A 101 24.12 -0.15 11.53
CA ARG A 101 25.29 -0.97 11.88
C ARG A 101 26.56 -0.55 11.15
N ARG A 102 26.45 -0.12 9.89
CA ARG A 102 27.60 0.32 9.07
C ARG A 102 28.06 1.73 9.41
N THR A 103 27.14 2.61 9.78
CA THR A 103 27.43 4.01 10.13
C THR A 103 27.92 4.15 11.58
N GLY A 104 27.54 3.24 12.45
CA GLY A 104 27.80 3.27 13.89
C GLY A 104 26.51 3.36 14.72
N ARG A 105 26.46 2.59 15.81
CA ARG A 105 25.22 2.46 16.61
C ARG A 105 24.69 3.77 17.16
N ASN A 106 25.54 4.73 17.47
CA ASN A 106 25.15 6.03 18.02
C ASN A 106 24.38 6.90 17.01
N PHE A 107 24.53 6.63 15.71
CA PHE A 107 23.84 7.36 14.64
C PHE A 107 22.45 6.82 14.29
N TRP A 108 21.98 5.76 15.01
CA TRP A 108 20.68 5.16 14.71
C TRP A 108 19.51 6.17 14.69
N PRO A 109 19.46 7.25 15.51
CA PRO A 109 18.37 8.21 15.43
C PRO A 109 18.37 8.99 14.11
N ALA A 110 19.58 9.40 13.64
CA ALA A 110 19.75 10.11 12.38
C ALA A 110 19.42 9.23 11.16
N ILE A 111 19.60 7.91 11.27
CA ILE A 111 19.21 6.94 10.23
C ILE A 111 17.70 6.65 10.28
N ALA A 112 17.13 6.52 11.50
CA ALA A 112 15.72 6.18 11.65
C ALA A 112 14.78 7.33 11.25
N LEU A 113 15.12 8.58 11.57
CA LEU A 113 14.25 9.72 11.34
C LEU A 113 13.81 9.88 9.87
N PRO A 114 14.72 9.95 8.87
CA PRO A 114 14.29 10.11 7.49
C PRO A 114 13.50 8.89 6.97
N LEU A 115 13.80 7.68 7.46
CA LEU A 115 13.02 6.49 7.13
C LEU A 115 11.62 6.52 7.78
N MET A 116 11.50 7.03 9.01
CA MET A 116 10.21 7.24 9.66
C MET A 116 9.37 8.24 8.88
N LEU A 117 9.95 9.36 8.44
CA LEU A 117 9.25 10.34 7.61
C LEU A 117 8.82 9.73 6.27
N ALA A 118 9.69 8.94 5.62
CA ALA A 118 9.37 8.24 4.38
C ALA A 118 8.22 7.23 4.52
N LEU A 119 8.11 6.55 5.66
CA LEU A 119 7.06 5.55 5.91
C LEU A 119 5.76 6.14 6.45
N ALA A 120 5.84 7.20 7.28
CA ALA A 120 4.70 7.70 8.04
C ALA A 120 3.94 8.82 7.34
N LEU A 121 4.62 9.64 6.52
CA LEU A 121 3.95 10.71 5.80
C LEU A 121 3.17 10.17 4.60
N PRO A 122 1.97 10.69 4.32
CA PRO A 122 1.04 10.06 3.38
C PRO A 122 1.30 10.41 1.91
N PHE A 123 2.50 10.79 1.52
CA PHE A 123 2.80 11.04 0.11
C PHE A 123 2.83 9.76 -0.74
N GLY A 124 3.02 8.57 -0.13
CA GLY A 124 2.84 7.25 -0.78
C GLY A 124 1.42 6.69 -0.62
N TRP A 125 0.40 7.55 -0.44
CA TRP A 125 -0.98 7.13 -0.18
C TRP A 125 -1.58 6.26 -1.28
N GLU A 126 -1.22 6.52 -2.55
CA GLU A 126 -1.73 5.76 -3.69
C GLU A 126 -1.33 4.28 -3.59
N ASN A 127 -0.08 3.99 -3.16
CA ASN A 127 0.37 2.61 -2.94
C ASN A 127 -0.19 2.01 -1.65
N THR A 128 -0.34 2.80 -0.59
CA THR A 128 -0.86 2.32 0.69
C THR A 128 -2.34 1.96 0.61
N LEU A 129 -3.12 2.68 -0.22
CA LEU A 129 -4.56 2.47 -0.41
C LEU A 129 -4.92 1.61 -1.65
N ALA A 130 -3.97 0.82 -2.14
CA ALA A 130 -4.16 -0.14 -3.23
C ALA A 130 -3.38 -1.43 -2.96
N GLY A 131 -4.08 -2.54 -2.76
CA GLY A 131 -3.47 -3.86 -2.50
C GLY A 131 -2.57 -4.31 -3.64
N PHE A 132 -3.00 -4.10 -4.87
CA PHE A 132 -2.26 -4.40 -6.10
C PHE A 132 -0.87 -3.76 -6.18
N HIS A 133 -0.58 -2.69 -5.42
CA HIS A 133 0.69 -1.98 -5.47
C HIS A 133 1.82 -2.62 -4.64
N SER A 134 1.67 -3.87 -4.15
CA SER A 134 2.76 -4.68 -3.58
C SER A 134 3.98 -4.74 -4.51
N GLN A 135 3.77 -4.72 -5.82
CA GLN A 135 4.80 -4.67 -6.84
C GLN A 135 5.80 -3.51 -6.66
N VAL A 136 5.32 -2.31 -6.28
CA VAL A 136 6.18 -1.14 -6.05
C VAL A 136 7.07 -1.38 -4.84
N TYR A 137 6.51 -1.97 -3.79
CA TYR A 137 7.26 -2.31 -2.58
C TYR A 137 8.30 -3.40 -2.83
N PHE A 138 7.95 -4.46 -3.57
CA PHE A 138 8.92 -5.48 -3.97
C PHE A 138 10.05 -4.90 -4.81
N ALA A 139 9.77 -3.99 -5.76
CA ALA A 139 10.81 -3.33 -6.55
C ALA A 139 11.80 -2.56 -5.68
N VAL A 140 11.31 -1.78 -4.71
CA VAL A 140 12.17 -1.05 -3.76
C VAL A 140 12.98 -2.02 -2.89
N LEU A 141 12.32 -2.99 -2.26
CA LEU A 141 12.99 -3.93 -1.34
C LEU A 141 14.05 -4.79 -2.04
N PHE A 142 13.75 -5.34 -3.22
CA PHE A 142 14.75 -6.09 -3.99
C PHE A 142 15.90 -5.19 -4.44
N SER A 143 15.64 -3.93 -4.83
CA SER A 143 16.71 -2.99 -5.17
C SER A 143 17.62 -2.72 -3.98
N LEU A 144 17.09 -2.44 -2.80
CA LEU A 144 17.85 -2.20 -1.58
C LEU A 144 18.68 -3.43 -1.18
N LEU A 145 18.09 -4.63 -1.24
CA LEU A 145 18.75 -5.89 -0.95
C LEU A 145 19.87 -6.17 -1.97
N THR A 146 19.62 -5.97 -3.26
CA THR A 146 20.60 -6.18 -4.32
C THR A 146 21.79 -5.24 -4.15
N ILE A 147 21.56 -3.95 -3.88
CA ILE A 147 22.63 -2.97 -3.65
C ILE A 147 23.45 -3.38 -2.43
N TRP A 148 22.81 -3.76 -1.33
CA TRP A 148 23.51 -4.18 -0.14
C TRP A 148 24.29 -5.47 -0.33
N LEU A 149 23.65 -6.52 -0.86
CA LEU A 149 24.21 -7.88 -0.93
C LEU A 149 25.21 -8.02 -2.08
N LEU A 150 24.84 -7.58 -3.29
CA LEU A 150 25.67 -7.73 -4.48
C LEU A 150 26.69 -6.59 -4.62
N GLY A 151 26.31 -5.36 -4.28
CA GLY A 151 27.16 -4.16 -4.46
C GLY A 151 28.16 -3.94 -3.33
N CYS A 152 27.88 -4.43 -2.10
CA CYS A 152 28.67 -4.12 -0.90
C CYS A 152 29.39 -5.33 -0.28
N HIS A 153 29.39 -6.50 -0.91
CA HIS A 153 30.12 -7.68 -0.44
C HIS A 153 31.04 -8.21 -1.54
N GLU A 154 32.07 -8.94 -1.12
CA GLU A 154 33.05 -9.50 -2.03
C GLU A 154 32.46 -10.62 -2.90
N PRO A 155 32.80 -10.67 -4.20
CA PRO A 155 32.39 -11.75 -5.09
C PRO A 155 32.74 -13.12 -4.54
N GLY A 156 31.84 -14.09 -4.69
CA GLY A 156 31.98 -15.44 -4.17
C GLY A 156 31.65 -15.62 -2.70
N SER A 157 31.41 -14.56 -1.93
CA SER A 157 30.89 -14.67 -0.56
C SER A 157 29.42 -15.09 -0.53
N VAL A 158 28.96 -15.73 0.57
CA VAL A 158 27.57 -16.14 0.74
C VAL A 158 26.59 -14.95 0.61
N PRO A 159 26.84 -13.77 1.23
CA PRO A 159 25.97 -12.60 1.02
C PRO A 159 25.92 -12.16 -0.45
N TRP A 160 27.05 -12.17 -1.17
CA TRP A 160 27.09 -11.86 -2.59
C TRP A 160 26.22 -12.82 -3.42
N GLY A 161 26.29 -14.13 -3.12
CA GLY A 161 25.44 -15.14 -3.77
C GLY A 161 23.95 -14.85 -3.58
N TRP A 162 23.54 -14.49 -2.38
CA TRP A 162 22.17 -14.00 -2.13
C TRP A 162 21.86 -12.71 -2.88
N GLY A 163 22.87 -11.85 -3.10
CA GLY A 163 22.73 -10.66 -3.94
C GLY A 163 22.41 -10.98 -5.39
N VAL A 164 22.99 -12.04 -5.96
CA VAL A 164 22.64 -12.54 -7.30
C VAL A 164 21.18 -12.98 -7.35
N ILE A 165 20.69 -13.71 -6.32
CA ILE A 165 19.31 -14.15 -6.22
C ILE A 165 18.34 -12.97 -6.08
N THR A 166 18.67 -11.96 -5.27
CA THR A 166 17.80 -10.77 -5.14
C THR A 166 17.76 -9.94 -6.42
N ALA A 167 18.83 -9.94 -7.22
CA ALA A 167 18.84 -9.31 -8.54
C ALA A 167 17.90 -10.04 -9.52
N ILE A 168 17.79 -11.38 -9.46
CA ILE A 168 16.75 -12.14 -10.19
C ILE A 168 15.35 -11.68 -9.71
N GLY A 169 15.16 -11.56 -8.40
CA GLY A 169 13.90 -11.05 -7.84
C GLY A 169 13.51 -9.68 -8.40
N SER A 170 14.50 -8.81 -8.61
CA SER A 170 14.29 -7.50 -9.23
C SER A 170 13.78 -7.57 -10.67
N LEU A 171 14.14 -8.59 -11.46
CA LEU A 171 13.61 -8.81 -12.82
C LEU A 171 12.13 -9.24 -12.81
N CYS A 172 11.70 -9.92 -11.76
CA CYS A 172 10.33 -10.41 -11.57
C CYS A 172 9.42 -9.37 -10.89
N ALA A 173 9.95 -8.17 -10.62
CA ALA A 173 9.28 -6.98 -10.14
C ALA A 173 9.10 -5.97 -11.31
N PRO A 174 8.50 -4.79 -11.10
CA PRO A 174 8.45 -3.74 -12.11
C PRO A 174 9.82 -3.44 -12.74
N THR A 175 9.82 -3.00 -14.00
CA THR A 175 11.03 -2.73 -14.81
C THR A 175 12.08 -1.86 -14.10
N SER A 176 11.67 -1.08 -13.10
CA SER A 176 12.56 -0.31 -12.22
C SER A 176 13.51 -1.19 -11.38
N GLY A 177 13.23 -2.47 -11.21
CA GLY A 177 14.09 -3.38 -10.44
C GLY A 177 15.49 -3.56 -11.05
N ILE A 178 15.62 -3.51 -12.38
CA ILE A 178 16.93 -3.62 -13.05
C ILE A 178 17.86 -2.42 -12.79
N ILE A 179 17.32 -1.29 -12.34
CA ILE A 179 18.06 -0.05 -12.08
C ILE A 179 19.09 -0.25 -10.95
N ALA A 180 18.83 -1.17 -10.02
CA ALA A 180 19.80 -1.51 -8.98
C ALA A 180 21.11 -2.05 -9.58
N SER A 181 21.05 -2.89 -10.61
CA SER A 181 22.24 -3.40 -11.31
C SER A 181 22.98 -2.28 -12.04
N ALA A 182 22.27 -1.34 -12.67
CA ALA A 182 22.90 -0.17 -13.29
C ALA A 182 23.62 0.71 -12.26
N ALA A 183 22.98 0.93 -11.10
CA ALA A 183 23.57 1.72 -10.01
C ALA A 183 24.84 1.05 -9.44
N ILE A 184 24.82 -0.28 -9.27
CA ILE A 184 26.00 -1.05 -8.83
C ILE A 184 27.13 -0.93 -9.86
N CYS A 185 26.84 -1.06 -11.17
CA CYS A 185 27.85 -0.86 -12.21
C CYS A 185 28.50 0.53 -12.12
N ALA A 186 27.68 1.57 -12.05
CA ALA A 186 28.19 2.95 -11.94
C ALA A 186 28.99 3.17 -10.65
N PHE A 187 28.54 2.60 -9.52
CA PHE A 187 29.27 2.65 -8.26
C PHE A 187 30.61 1.93 -8.34
N LEU A 188 30.66 0.74 -8.94
CA LEU A 188 31.91 -0.02 -9.10
C LEU A 188 32.87 0.68 -10.04
N VAL A 189 32.38 1.33 -11.11
CA VAL A 189 33.23 2.19 -11.97
C VAL A 189 33.86 3.31 -11.14
N LEU A 190 33.05 4.01 -10.30
CA LEU A 190 33.55 5.04 -9.40
C LEU A 190 34.62 4.49 -8.44
N LYS A 191 34.43 3.30 -7.89
CA LYS A 191 35.36 2.63 -6.98
C LYS A 191 36.67 2.23 -7.68
N ILE A 192 36.57 1.69 -8.89
CA ILE A 192 37.72 1.31 -9.73
C ILE A 192 38.51 2.55 -10.15
N THR A 193 37.83 3.65 -10.51
CA THR A 193 38.49 4.93 -10.86
C THR A 193 39.35 5.45 -9.69
N ARG A 194 38.87 5.28 -8.46
CA ARG A 194 39.63 5.63 -7.25
C ARG A 194 40.79 4.66 -6.97
N GLN A 195 40.59 3.36 -7.20
CA GLN A 195 41.56 2.30 -6.93
C GLN A 195 41.64 1.34 -8.13
N PRO A 196 42.45 1.67 -9.17
CA PRO A 196 42.47 0.90 -10.42
C PRO A 196 42.80 -0.60 -10.25
N VAL A 197 43.63 -0.96 -9.25
CA VAL A 197 43.96 -2.38 -8.96
C VAL A 197 42.75 -3.20 -8.56
N SER A 198 41.69 -2.57 -8.05
CA SER A 198 40.45 -3.25 -7.58
C SER A 198 39.61 -3.83 -8.70
N TRP A 199 39.87 -3.55 -9.97
CA TRP A 199 39.05 -4.04 -11.09
C TRP A 199 39.00 -5.58 -11.13
N LYS A 200 40.13 -6.26 -10.79
CA LYS A 200 40.21 -7.73 -10.75
C LYS A 200 39.28 -8.34 -9.71
N LEU A 201 39.04 -7.62 -8.62
CA LEU A 201 38.09 -8.06 -7.58
C LEU A 201 36.63 -7.85 -8.02
N HIS A 202 36.36 -6.76 -8.73
CA HIS A 202 34.97 -6.33 -8.98
C HIS A 202 34.38 -6.79 -10.33
N TRP A 203 35.20 -7.32 -11.26
CA TRP A 203 34.71 -7.75 -12.57
C TRP A 203 33.60 -8.82 -12.50
N PRO A 204 33.60 -9.79 -11.53
CA PRO A 204 32.49 -10.78 -11.51
C PRO A 204 31.15 -10.10 -11.18
N THR A 205 31.13 -9.12 -10.28
CA THR A 205 29.92 -8.35 -9.97
C THR A 205 29.49 -7.51 -11.17
N LEU A 206 30.43 -6.89 -11.89
CA LEU A 206 30.11 -6.15 -13.12
C LEU A 206 29.49 -7.08 -14.18
N ALA A 207 30.08 -8.27 -14.40
CA ALA A 207 29.56 -9.25 -15.35
C ALA A 207 28.13 -9.69 -15.00
N VAL A 208 27.87 -9.99 -13.73
CA VAL A 208 26.52 -10.32 -13.25
C VAL A 208 25.55 -9.16 -13.48
N CYS A 209 25.93 -7.94 -13.12
CA CYS A 209 25.08 -6.76 -13.31
C CYS A 209 24.80 -6.49 -14.79
N PHE A 210 25.79 -6.58 -15.68
CA PHE A 210 25.58 -6.44 -17.12
C PHE A 210 24.68 -7.53 -17.70
N MET A 211 24.84 -8.77 -17.24
CA MET A 211 23.95 -9.86 -17.62
C MET A 211 22.48 -9.56 -17.24
N TRP A 212 22.26 -9.12 -16.00
CA TRP A 212 20.91 -8.78 -15.53
C TRP A 212 20.32 -7.55 -16.25
N LEU A 213 21.14 -6.53 -16.54
CA LEU A 213 20.71 -5.40 -17.36
C LEU A 213 20.31 -5.82 -18.77
N GLY A 214 21.15 -6.62 -19.43
CA GLY A 214 20.87 -7.14 -20.77
C GLY A 214 19.60 -7.99 -20.80
N LEU A 215 19.43 -8.91 -19.83
CA LEU A 215 18.22 -9.73 -19.72
C LEU A 215 16.98 -8.88 -19.41
N GLY A 216 17.07 -7.90 -18.52
CA GLY A 216 15.96 -7.02 -18.20
C GLY A 216 15.50 -6.15 -19.38
N LEU A 217 16.45 -5.68 -20.18
CA LEU A 217 16.15 -4.96 -21.42
C LEU A 217 15.52 -5.88 -22.48
N ALA A 218 16.01 -7.12 -22.62
CA ALA A 218 15.46 -8.13 -23.54
C ALA A 218 14.04 -8.57 -23.15
N LEU A 219 13.73 -8.59 -21.86
CA LEU A 219 12.40 -8.98 -21.33
C LEU A 219 11.41 -7.81 -21.28
N ARG A 220 11.81 -6.61 -21.69
CA ARG A 220 10.96 -5.41 -21.70
C ARG A 220 9.79 -5.61 -22.66
N VAL A 221 8.59 -5.27 -22.19
CA VAL A 221 7.38 -5.26 -23.00
C VAL A 221 7.05 -3.81 -23.36
N GLU A 222 6.84 -3.54 -24.64
CA GLU A 222 6.36 -2.23 -25.10
C GLU A 222 4.84 -2.21 -25.11
N VAL A 223 4.27 -1.15 -24.56
CA VAL A 223 2.84 -0.87 -24.57
C VAL A 223 2.59 0.36 -25.45
N PRO A 224 2.03 0.19 -26.65
CA PRO A 224 1.84 1.31 -27.59
C PRO A 224 1.05 2.49 -26.99
N ALA A 225 0.03 2.20 -26.18
CA ALA A 225 -0.78 3.21 -25.50
C ALA A 225 0.01 4.07 -24.49
N HIS A 226 1.16 3.58 -23.99
CA HIS A 226 2.01 4.33 -23.05
C HIS A 226 3.03 5.25 -23.74
N ARG A 227 3.16 5.20 -25.07
CA ARG A 227 4.08 6.09 -25.80
C ARG A 227 3.79 7.57 -25.59
N ILE A 228 2.52 7.93 -25.37
CA ILE A 228 2.10 9.31 -25.07
C ILE A 228 2.57 9.80 -23.69
N LEU A 229 3.02 8.92 -22.80
CA LEU A 229 3.48 9.25 -21.45
C LEU A 229 5.00 9.48 -21.40
N VAL A 230 5.73 8.98 -22.40
CA VAL A 230 7.20 9.06 -22.47
C VAL A 230 7.62 10.49 -22.76
N ALA A 231 8.80 10.91 -22.25
CA ALA A 231 9.38 12.19 -22.61
C ALA A 231 9.67 12.24 -24.12
N HIS A 232 9.10 13.22 -24.83
CA HIS A 232 9.25 13.38 -26.28
C HIS A 232 10.43 14.28 -26.67
N SER A 233 11.03 14.96 -25.69
CA SER A 233 12.18 15.84 -25.91
C SER A 233 13.16 15.79 -24.73
N ALA A 234 14.41 16.21 -24.97
CA ALA A 234 15.40 16.37 -23.93
C ALA A 234 14.95 17.37 -22.85
N THR A 235 14.23 18.42 -23.25
CA THR A 235 13.70 19.44 -22.34
C THR A 235 12.63 18.85 -21.42
N GLU A 236 11.69 18.08 -21.94
CA GLU A 236 10.70 17.37 -21.13
C GLU A 236 11.35 16.38 -20.16
N PHE A 237 12.33 15.61 -20.65
CA PHE A 237 13.08 14.69 -19.81
C PHE A 237 13.80 15.43 -18.66
N LEU A 238 14.56 16.49 -18.95
CA LEU A 238 15.31 17.23 -17.95
C LEU A 238 14.38 17.94 -16.95
N ALA A 239 13.28 18.52 -17.41
CA ALA A 239 12.28 19.13 -16.54
C ALA A 239 11.65 18.09 -15.60
N SER A 240 11.29 16.92 -16.12
CA SER A 240 10.75 15.82 -15.34
C SER A 240 11.79 15.25 -14.36
N LEU A 241 13.03 15.02 -14.79
CA LEU A 241 14.12 14.58 -13.93
C LEU A 241 14.35 15.55 -12.77
N GLY A 242 14.35 16.86 -13.08
CA GLY A 242 14.44 17.90 -12.07
C GLY A 242 13.34 17.80 -11.02
N LYS A 243 12.09 17.54 -11.42
CA LYS A 243 10.96 17.37 -10.48
C LYS A 243 11.17 16.19 -9.53
N TYR A 244 11.63 15.02 -10.03
CA TYR A 244 11.89 13.85 -9.19
C TYR A 244 13.08 14.08 -8.24
N LEU A 245 14.17 14.67 -8.73
CA LEU A 245 15.36 14.93 -7.91
C LEU A 245 15.17 16.10 -6.93
N ALA A 246 14.25 17.04 -7.23
CA ALA A 246 13.87 18.13 -6.32
C ALA A 246 12.98 17.68 -5.15
N TRP A 247 12.52 16.43 -5.11
CA TRP A 247 11.63 15.96 -4.04
C TRP A 247 12.14 16.36 -2.64
N PRO A 248 11.32 16.97 -1.78
CA PRO A 248 9.86 17.11 -1.83
C PRO A 248 9.32 18.32 -2.61
N TRP A 249 10.14 19.17 -3.21
CA TRP A 249 9.75 20.34 -4.00
C TRP A 249 9.46 19.98 -5.47
N ILE A 250 8.58 19.00 -5.70
CA ILE A 250 8.29 18.42 -7.02
C ILE A 250 7.81 19.42 -8.09
N VAL A 251 7.43 20.63 -7.70
CA VAL A 251 6.99 21.70 -8.59
C VAL A 251 8.10 22.70 -8.93
N VAL A 252 9.29 22.56 -8.35
CA VAL A 252 10.44 23.46 -8.49
C VAL A 252 11.66 22.68 -8.98
N PRO A 253 11.75 22.30 -10.29
CA PRO A 253 12.84 21.47 -10.81
C PRO A 253 14.25 21.96 -10.49
N PRO A 254 14.57 23.28 -10.50
CA PRO A 254 15.91 23.76 -10.16
C PRO A 254 16.36 23.45 -8.73
N PHE A 255 15.41 23.19 -7.82
CA PHE A 255 15.72 22.77 -6.45
C PHE A 255 16.51 21.45 -6.41
N ALA A 256 16.48 20.64 -7.46
CA ALA A 256 17.24 19.39 -7.58
C ALA A 256 18.74 19.58 -7.30
N VAL A 257 19.33 20.67 -7.77
CA VAL A 257 20.77 20.97 -7.56
C VAL A 257 21.06 21.19 -6.08
N PHE A 258 20.23 21.99 -5.41
CA PHE A 258 20.35 22.23 -3.96
C PHE A 258 20.05 20.95 -3.17
N ASN A 259 19.06 20.19 -3.60
CA ASN A 259 18.65 18.97 -2.91
C ASN A 259 19.74 17.89 -2.95
N LEU A 260 20.43 17.71 -4.08
CA LEU A 260 21.50 16.70 -4.22
C LEU A 260 22.83 17.12 -3.58
N PHE A 261 22.95 18.35 -3.09
CA PHE A 261 24.20 18.90 -2.55
C PHE A 261 24.88 17.98 -1.51
N PRO A 262 24.20 17.39 -0.50
CA PRO A 262 24.87 16.52 0.47
C PRO A 262 25.46 15.25 -0.16
N LEU A 263 24.75 14.63 -1.10
CA LEU A 263 25.23 13.45 -1.82
C LEU A 263 26.42 13.77 -2.72
N LEU A 264 26.35 14.87 -3.47
CA LEU A 264 27.44 15.32 -4.34
C LEU A 264 28.69 15.69 -3.54
N LEU A 265 28.51 16.31 -2.37
CA LEU A 265 29.62 16.61 -1.45
C LEU A 265 30.26 15.33 -0.91
N LEU A 266 29.45 14.33 -0.54
CA LEU A 266 29.97 13.02 -0.12
C LEU A 266 30.76 12.35 -1.26
N ALA A 267 30.22 12.35 -2.49
CA ALA A 267 30.90 11.79 -3.65
C ALA A 267 32.24 12.52 -3.94
N TRP A 268 32.25 13.83 -3.76
CA TRP A 268 33.47 14.63 -3.93
C TRP A 268 34.55 14.25 -2.89
N PHE A 269 34.21 14.14 -1.60
CA PHE A 269 35.14 13.66 -0.58
C PHE A 269 35.58 12.21 -0.85
N TYR A 270 34.63 11.33 -1.20
CA TYR A 270 34.95 9.94 -1.55
C TYR A 270 36.02 9.83 -2.63
N LEU A 271 36.02 10.69 -3.64
CA LEU A 271 36.99 10.66 -4.73
C LEU A 271 38.34 11.30 -4.34
N ARG A 272 38.32 12.32 -3.48
CA ARG A 272 39.53 13.12 -3.16
C ARG A 272 40.24 12.73 -1.87
N ASP A 273 39.52 12.17 -0.91
CA ASP A 273 40.14 11.78 0.36
C ASP A 273 41.09 10.59 0.16
N ARG A 274 42.30 10.69 0.72
CA ARG A 274 43.27 9.60 0.70
C ARG A 274 42.97 8.46 1.66
N GLN A 275 42.09 8.68 2.64
CA GLN A 275 41.67 7.64 3.58
C GLN A 275 40.83 6.57 2.87
N ALA A 276 40.96 5.31 3.28
CA ALA A 276 40.15 4.23 2.74
C ALA A 276 38.64 4.50 2.98
N PRO A 277 37.76 4.24 1.98
CA PRO A 277 36.33 4.40 2.14
C PRO A 277 35.78 3.49 3.23
N THR A 278 34.74 3.96 3.91
CA THR A 278 33.99 3.12 4.85
C THR A 278 32.89 2.32 4.13
N PRO A 279 32.47 1.17 4.67
CA PRO A 279 31.34 0.43 4.15
C PRO A 279 30.02 1.24 4.12
N ALA A 280 29.92 2.29 4.97
CA ALA A 280 28.78 3.19 4.95
C ALA A 280 28.80 4.12 3.72
N GLU A 281 29.96 4.69 3.40
CA GLU A 281 30.15 5.52 2.19
C GLU A 281 29.85 4.74 0.92
N ASP A 282 30.41 3.53 0.79
CA ASP A 282 30.16 2.64 -0.33
C ASP A 282 28.66 2.41 -0.54
N MET A 283 27.95 2.07 0.53
CA MET A 283 26.50 1.80 0.47
C MET A 283 25.68 3.04 0.15
N ILE A 284 25.99 4.19 0.76
CA ILE A 284 25.25 5.44 0.54
C ILE A 284 25.45 5.95 -0.89
N LEU A 285 26.65 5.85 -1.45
CA LEU A 285 26.91 6.24 -2.84
C LEU A 285 26.23 5.32 -3.84
N ALA A 286 26.25 4.00 -3.61
CA ALA A 286 25.49 3.05 -4.45
C ALA A 286 23.98 3.33 -4.41
N LEU A 287 23.43 3.64 -3.24
CA LEU A 287 22.04 4.06 -3.07
C LEU A 287 21.75 5.40 -3.76
N GLY A 288 22.67 6.36 -3.66
CA GLY A 288 22.54 7.66 -4.31
C GLY A 288 22.44 7.52 -5.83
N LEU A 289 23.31 6.69 -6.42
CA LEU A 289 23.26 6.37 -7.84
C LEU A 289 21.96 5.67 -8.23
N TRP A 290 21.48 4.75 -7.40
CA TRP A 290 20.17 4.11 -7.63
C TRP A 290 19.03 5.13 -7.63
N VAL A 291 19.00 6.06 -6.68
CA VAL A 291 17.98 7.12 -6.61
C VAL A 291 18.01 7.99 -7.87
N VAL A 292 19.21 8.41 -8.32
CA VAL A 292 19.36 9.23 -9.53
C VAL A 292 18.89 8.47 -10.77
N PHE A 293 19.26 7.20 -10.91
CA PHE A 293 18.85 6.38 -12.05
C PHE A 293 17.36 6.03 -12.02
N GLN A 294 16.80 5.79 -10.82
CA GLN A 294 15.37 5.60 -10.65
C GLN A 294 14.58 6.85 -11.07
N ALA A 295 15.04 8.03 -10.65
CA ALA A 295 14.46 9.30 -11.07
C ALA A 295 14.57 9.49 -12.60
N ALA A 296 15.72 9.18 -13.20
CA ALA A 296 15.93 9.28 -14.64
C ALA A 296 15.04 8.32 -15.43
N ALA A 297 14.93 7.05 -15.00
CA ALA A 297 14.06 6.07 -15.65
C ALA A 297 12.59 6.48 -15.57
N THR A 298 12.13 6.99 -14.42
CA THR A 298 10.76 7.47 -14.26
C THR A 298 10.53 8.75 -15.05
N ALA A 299 11.49 9.67 -15.06
CA ALA A 299 11.43 10.89 -15.86
C ALA A 299 11.34 10.61 -17.37
N TYR A 300 12.05 9.59 -17.85
CA TYR A 300 11.92 9.14 -19.24
C TYR A 300 10.54 8.54 -19.51
N ALA A 301 10.10 7.58 -18.68
CA ALA A 301 8.88 6.82 -18.91
C ALA A 301 7.58 7.63 -18.69
N ARG A 302 7.65 8.74 -17.95
CA ARG A 302 6.48 9.57 -17.55
C ARG A 302 6.73 11.07 -17.74
N GLY A 303 7.67 11.43 -18.62
CA GLY A 303 8.12 12.81 -18.80
C GLY A 303 7.06 13.76 -19.38
N ALA A 304 6.13 13.25 -20.17
CA ALA A 304 5.01 14.02 -20.69
C ALA A 304 3.96 14.39 -19.62
N LEU A 305 4.02 13.80 -18.43
CA LEU A 305 3.08 14.13 -17.35
C LEU A 305 3.46 15.45 -16.67
N MET A 306 2.46 16.30 -16.43
CA MET A 306 2.66 17.59 -15.79
C MET A 306 3.26 17.48 -14.39
N TYR A 307 2.85 16.46 -13.62
CA TYR A 307 3.29 16.22 -12.23
C TYR A 307 3.70 14.76 -12.00
N PRO A 308 4.71 14.53 -11.13
CA PRO A 308 5.02 13.21 -10.62
C PRO A 308 3.80 12.59 -9.94
N GLN A 309 3.48 11.34 -10.28
CA GLN A 309 2.36 10.61 -9.67
C GLN A 309 2.73 10.11 -8.27
N TRP A 310 1.75 10.05 -7.38
CA TRP A 310 1.95 9.66 -5.98
C TRP A 310 2.50 8.24 -5.81
N ARG A 311 2.19 7.31 -6.71
CA ARG A 311 2.70 5.95 -6.69
C ARG A 311 4.23 5.83 -6.83
N TYR A 312 4.91 6.85 -7.37
CA TYR A 312 6.37 6.86 -7.45
C TYR A 312 7.03 7.46 -6.21
N MET A 313 6.27 8.04 -5.28
CA MET A 313 6.82 8.74 -4.14
C MET A 313 7.51 7.83 -3.13
N ASP A 314 7.09 6.56 -3.00
CA ASP A 314 7.75 5.58 -2.12
C ASP A 314 9.20 5.25 -2.57
N SER A 315 9.55 5.41 -3.84
CA SER A 315 10.93 5.32 -4.32
C SER A 315 11.63 6.68 -4.36
N THR A 316 10.92 7.74 -4.76
CA THR A 316 11.47 9.09 -4.92
C THR A 316 11.89 9.69 -3.58
N CYS A 317 11.20 9.39 -2.48
CA CYS A 317 11.54 9.89 -1.13
C CYS A 317 12.95 9.48 -0.68
N PHE A 318 13.53 8.44 -1.28
CA PHE A 318 14.91 8.05 -1.00
C PHE A 318 15.94 9.11 -1.39
N VAL A 319 15.61 10.11 -2.23
CA VAL A 319 16.46 11.29 -2.45
C VAL A 319 16.77 11.97 -1.10
N MET A 320 15.76 12.24 -0.29
CA MET A 320 15.93 12.82 1.05
C MET A 320 16.66 11.86 1.99
N VAL A 321 16.27 10.58 1.99
CA VAL A 321 16.87 9.57 2.88
C VAL A 321 18.38 9.47 2.66
N VAL A 322 18.82 9.37 1.40
CA VAL A 322 20.25 9.28 1.03
C VAL A 322 20.99 10.55 1.40
N ASN A 323 20.40 11.73 1.22
CA ASN A 323 21.00 12.99 1.63
C ASN A 323 21.17 13.09 3.16
N CYS A 324 20.19 12.65 3.95
CA CYS A 324 20.30 12.57 5.41
C CYS A 324 21.44 11.61 5.84
N PHE A 325 21.57 10.47 5.17
CA PHE A 325 22.66 9.53 5.42
C PHE A 325 24.03 10.13 5.03
N SER A 326 24.08 10.84 3.90
CA SER A 326 25.28 11.56 3.45
C SER A 326 25.70 12.62 4.47
N ILE A 327 24.77 13.43 4.98
CA ILE A 327 25.03 14.43 6.03
C ILE A 327 25.59 13.75 7.29
N THR A 328 25.01 12.62 7.69
CA THR A 328 25.46 11.88 8.89
C THR A 328 26.94 11.47 8.74
N VAL A 329 27.33 10.92 7.60
CA VAL A 329 28.71 10.50 7.33
C VAL A 329 29.63 11.71 7.18
N LEU A 330 29.21 12.74 6.45
CA LEU A 330 29.99 13.97 6.28
C LEU A 330 30.32 14.61 7.64
N MET A 331 29.33 14.77 8.51
CA MET A 331 29.52 15.39 9.83
C MET A 331 30.37 14.54 10.77
N SER A 332 30.27 13.21 10.68
CA SER A 332 31.04 12.31 11.55
C SER A 332 32.49 12.14 11.14
N ARG A 333 32.81 12.28 9.86
CA ARG A 333 34.13 11.90 9.31
C ARG A 333 34.89 13.04 8.62
N HIS A 334 34.23 13.74 7.69
CA HIS A 334 34.95 14.66 6.80
C HIS A 334 34.92 16.11 7.27
N LEU A 335 33.93 16.48 8.07
CA LEU A 335 33.72 17.87 8.49
C LEU A 335 34.00 18.08 9.99
N ALA A 336 34.73 17.17 10.62
CA ALA A 336 35.08 17.23 12.05
C ALA A 336 36.17 18.25 12.39
N GLY A 337 36.64 19.06 11.41
CA GLY A 337 37.77 20.01 11.55
C GLY A 337 37.49 21.21 12.46
N SER A 338 38.21 22.34 12.21
CA SER A 338 38.13 23.56 13.03
C SER A 338 36.71 24.09 13.24
N ARG A 339 36.38 24.60 14.45
CA ARG A 339 35.05 25.08 14.85
C ARG A 339 34.38 25.99 13.81
N PRO A 340 35.03 27.00 13.19
CA PRO A 340 34.33 27.89 12.25
C PRO A 340 33.90 27.16 10.97
N LYS A 341 34.71 26.26 10.42
CA LYS A 341 34.32 25.47 9.23
C LYS A 341 33.15 24.53 9.52
N LYS A 342 33.16 23.88 10.69
CA LYS A 342 32.06 23.00 11.12
C LYS A 342 30.74 23.77 11.25
N ALA A 343 30.77 25.00 11.75
CA ALA A 343 29.58 25.85 11.90
C ALA A 343 28.96 26.22 10.54
N ILE A 344 29.77 26.52 9.52
CA ILE A 344 29.29 26.83 8.16
C ILE A 344 28.59 25.63 7.56
N TRP A 345 29.18 24.44 7.65
CA TRP A 345 28.55 23.23 7.11
C TRP A 345 27.27 22.86 7.87
N LEU A 346 27.27 23.01 9.19
CA LEU A 346 26.06 22.80 9.99
C LEU A 346 24.94 23.75 9.57
N ALA A 347 25.25 25.04 9.36
CA ALA A 347 24.26 26.01 8.89
C ALA A 347 23.70 25.63 7.50
N ALA A 348 24.57 25.20 6.56
CA ALA A 348 24.15 24.74 5.24
C ALA A 348 23.22 23.52 5.30
N PHE A 349 23.51 22.54 6.17
CA PHE A 349 22.66 21.36 6.32
C PHE A 349 21.36 21.66 7.08
N VAL A 350 21.38 22.59 8.03
CA VAL A 350 20.17 23.07 8.69
C VAL A 350 19.27 23.76 7.68
N LEU A 351 19.81 24.64 6.82
CA LEU A 351 19.06 25.31 5.77
C LEU A 351 18.45 24.30 4.80
N TRP A 352 19.23 23.27 4.37
CA TRP A 352 18.73 22.17 3.57
C TRP A 352 17.58 21.42 4.27
N GLY A 353 17.74 21.09 5.55
CA GLY A 353 16.73 20.41 6.34
C GLY A 353 15.42 21.21 6.48
N VAL A 354 15.53 22.52 6.76
CA VAL A 354 14.38 23.42 6.82
C VAL A 354 13.64 23.46 5.49
N ALA A 355 14.38 23.57 4.38
CA ALA A 355 13.77 23.53 3.05
C ALA A 355 13.05 22.19 2.79
N CYS A 356 13.67 21.06 3.14
CA CYS A 356 13.02 19.74 3.02
C CYS A 356 11.74 19.66 3.87
N VAL A 357 11.76 20.10 5.12
CA VAL A 357 10.58 20.11 6.02
C VAL A 357 9.45 20.97 5.44
N ALA A 358 9.77 22.14 4.89
CA ALA A 358 8.79 23.00 4.23
C ALA A 358 8.15 22.31 3.01
N GLY A 359 8.96 21.65 2.17
CA GLY A 359 8.44 20.88 1.02
C GLY A 359 7.58 19.70 1.45
N LEU A 360 8.00 18.95 2.50
CA LEU A 360 7.20 17.88 3.09
C LEU A 360 5.86 18.38 3.61
N ALA A 361 5.85 19.54 4.28
CA ALA A 361 4.61 20.16 4.79
C ALA A 361 3.65 20.48 3.64
N LEU A 362 4.13 21.06 2.54
CA LEU A 362 3.33 21.34 1.35
C LEU A 362 2.76 20.08 0.69
N LEU A 363 3.58 19.02 0.54
CA LEU A 363 3.09 17.74 0.03
C LEU A 363 2.03 17.12 0.92
N ASN A 364 2.21 17.21 2.25
CA ASN A 364 1.22 16.74 3.21
C ASN A 364 -0.08 17.52 3.13
N LEU A 365 -0.02 18.84 3.08
CA LEU A 365 -1.21 19.69 2.93
C LEU A 365 -1.99 19.33 1.66
N ARG A 366 -1.31 19.07 0.55
CA ARG A 366 -1.95 18.64 -0.68
C ARG A 366 -2.58 17.26 -0.53
N ALA A 367 -1.82 16.27 -0.02
CA ALA A 367 -2.32 14.90 0.15
C ALA A 367 -3.57 14.84 1.04
N TRP A 368 -3.54 15.53 2.20
CA TRP A 368 -4.66 15.55 3.16
C TRP A 368 -5.81 16.48 2.74
N GLY A 369 -5.51 17.60 2.10
CA GLY A 369 -6.53 18.59 1.72
C GLY A 369 -7.31 18.20 0.47
N PHE A 370 -6.70 17.46 -0.45
CA PHE A 370 -7.28 17.21 -1.77
C PHE A 370 -7.24 15.74 -2.17
N ASP A 371 -6.07 15.14 -2.35
CA ASP A 371 -5.94 13.87 -3.07
C ASP A 371 -6.54 12.68 -2.31
N ILE A 372 -6.31 12.57 -1.00
CA ILE A 372 -6.85 11.47 -0.17
C ILE A 372 -8.37 11.60 0.01
N PRO A 373 -8.95 12.77 0.32
CA PRO A 373 -10.40 12.97 0.35
C PRO A 373 -11.08 12.65 -0.99
N GLU A 374 -10.50 13.10 -2.12
CA GLU A 374 -10.99 12.78 -3.45
C GLU A 374 -10.98 11.27 -3.71
N ARG A 375 -9.86 10.59 -3.40
CA ARG A 375 -9.76 9.13 -3.49
C ARG A 375 -10.81 8.43 -2.65
N GLN A 376 -11.08 8.91 -1.43
CA GLN A 376 -12.13 8.36 -0.56
C GLN A 376 -13.52 8.52 -1.16
N PHE A 377 -13.80 9.70 -1.72
CA PHE A 377 -15.08 9.96 -2.39
C PHE A 377 -15.31 8.96 -3.54
N TYR A 378 -14.33 8.83 -4.44
CA TYR A 378 -14.44 7.89 -5.56
C TYR A 378 -14.55 6.44 -5.13
N SER A 379 -13.82 6.02 -4.11
CA SER A 379 -13.91 4.66 -3.56
C SER A 379 -15.31 4.33 -3.03
N ARG A 380 -15.96 5.31 -2.38
CA ARG A 380 -17.35 5.14 -1.91
C ARG A 380 -18.33 5.00 -3.07
N CYS A 381 -18.17 5.83 -4.11
CA CYS A 381 -19.00 5.74 -5.30
C CYS A 381 -18.81 4.38 -6.02
N GLN A 382 -17.56 3.93 -6.18
CA GLN A 382 -17.23 2.63 -6.77
C GLN A 382 -17.89 1.49 -6.00
N LEU A 383 -17.79 1.51 -4.67
CA LEU A 383 -18.42 0.50 -3.82
C LEU A 383 -19.94 0.50 -3.96
N GLN A 384 -20.58 1.68 -3.94
CA GLN A 384 -22.03 1.80 -4.08
C GLN A 384 -22.52 1.32 -5.44
N ASN A 385 -21.85 1.70 -6.52
CA ASN A 385 -22.19 1.27 -7.88
C ASN A 385 -22.02 -0.24 -8.05
N THR A 386 -20.93 -0.82 -7.55
CA THR A 386 -20.72 -2.28 -7.59
C THR A 386 -21.80 -3.02 -6.80
N ARG A 387 -22.16 -2.52 -5.61
CA ARG A 387 -23.25 -3.12 -4.80
C ARG A 387 -24.61 -3.06 -5.48
N ALA A 388 -24.90 -1.94 -6.14
CA ALA A 388 -26.13 -1.80 -6.91
C ALA A 388 -26.18 -2.81 -8.06
N TYR A 389 -25.06 -2.99 -8.78
CA TYR A 389 -24.95 -4.02 -9.82
C TYR A 389 -25.13 -5.42 -9.25
N MET A 390 -24.41 -5.77 -8.17
CA MET A 390 -24.50 -7.10 -7.54
C MET A 390 -25.91 -7.43 -7.02
N ALA A 391 -26.69 -6.43 -6.66
CA ALA A 391 -28.07 -6.60 -6.17
C ALA A 391 -29.12 -6.66 -7.27
N THR A 392 -28.85 -6.11 -8.45
CA THR A 392 -29.83 -5.98 -9.55
C THR A 392 -29.45 -6.73 -10.81
N ASP A 393 -28.17 -7.10 -10.97
CA ASP A 393 -27.56 -7.58 -12.22
C ASP A 393 -27.79 -6.63 -13.42
N ASP A 394 -28.13 -5.36 -13.18
CA ASP A 394 -28.39 -4.35 -14.20
C ASP A 394 -27.12 -3.52 -14.47
N ILE A 395 -26.51 -3.72 -15.64
CA ILE A 395 -25.30 -3.00 -16.06
C ILE A 395 -25.51 -1.49 -16.17
N ARG A 396 -26.74 -1.04 -16.41
CA ARG A 396 -27.08 0.39 -16.55
C ARG A 396 -26.79 1.21 -15.29
N VAL A 397 -26.55 0.57 -14.13
CA VAL A 397 -26.11 1.26 -12.90
C VAL A 397 -24.77 1.98 -13.06
N PHE A 398 -23.97 1.59 -14.06
CA PHE A 398 -22.67 2.21 -14.37
C PHE A 398 -22.77 3.32 -15.42
N ASP A 399 -23.87 3.40 -16.17
CA ASP A 399 -24.02 4.37 -17.26
C ASP A 399 -23.99 5.81 -16.77
N ARG A 400 -23.40 6.70 -17.56
CA ARG A 400 -23.27 8.13 -17.29
C ARG A 400 -22.54 8.47 -15.97
N LYS A 401 -21.73 7.53 -15.45
CA LYS A 401 -20.89 7.80 -14.29
C LYS A 401 -19.52 8.34 -14.72
N PRO A 402 -18.94 9.32 -14.01
CA PRO A 402 -17.55 9.70 -14.22
C PRO A 402 -16.62 8.48 -14.07
N LYS A 403 -15.58 8.42 -14.91
CA LYS A 403 -14.60 7.31 -14.93
C LYS A 403 -14.07 6.94 -13.56
N GLN A 404 -13.78 7.93 -12.73
CA GLN A 404 -13.26 7.74 -11.37
C GLN A 404 -14.25 7.05 -10.43
N GLN A 405 -15.56 7.08 -10.74
CA GLN A 405 -16.60 6.42 -9.97
C GLN A 405 -16.86 4.97 -10.43
N LEU A 406 -16.17 4.51 -11.46
CA LEU A 406 -16.22 3.13 -11.94
C LEU A 406 -15.11 2.31 -11.24
N PRO A 407 -15.43 1.09 -10.75
CA PRO A 407 -14.42 0.22 -10.12
C PRO A 407 -13.32 -0.21 -11.07
N LEU A 408 -13.67 -0.38 -12.34
CA LEU A 408 -12.77 -0.68 -13.44
C LEU A 408 -13.17 0.19 -14.64
N TYR A 409 -12.21 0.80 -15.26
CA TYR A 409 -12.38 1.65 -16.43
C TYR A 409 -11.58 1.10 -17.62
N GLU A 410 -12.20 1.06 -18.78
CA GLU A 410 -11.53 0.71 -20.02
C GLU A 410 -10.82 1.97 -20.56
N GLY A 411 -9.50 2.04 -20.33
CA GLY A 411 -8.73 3.26 -20.58
C GLY A 411 -8.07 3.34 -21.96
N ASP A 412 -8.33 2.38 -22.86
CA ASP A 412 -7.76 2.45 -24.20
C ASP A 412 -8.51 3.52 -25.02
N PRO A 413 -7.86 4.68 -25.31
CA PRO A 413 -8.48 5.74 -26.10
C PRO A 413 -8.75 5.34 -27.55
N TYR A 414 -8.19 4.23 -28.02
CA TYR A 414 -8.33 3.71 -29.39
C TYR A 414 -9.32 2.55 -29.48
N ALA A 415 -9.79 2.01 -28.34
CA ALA A 415 -10.82 0.99 -28.34
C ALA A 415 -12.20 1.59 -28.69
N PRO A 416 -13.07 0.83 -29.40
CA PRO A 416 -14.46 1.23 -29.58
C PRO A 416 -15.10 1.52 -28.21
N ARG A 417 -15.88 2.61 -28.13
CA ARG A 417 -16.61 2.90 -26.88
C ARG A 417 -17.55 1.74 -26.58
N PRO A 418 -17.51 1.19 -25.35
CA PRO A 418 -18.43 0.14 -24.95
C PRO A 418 -19.88 0.65 -24.98
N GLN A 419 -20.84 -0.21 -25.21
CA GLN A 419 -22.26 0.12 -25.16
C GLN A 419 -22.66 0.58 -23.74
N HIS A 420 -22.07 -0.05 -22.72
CA HIS A 420 -22.21 0.30 -21.32
C HIS A 420 -20.85 0.47 -20.66
N GLU A 421 -20.68 1.50 -19.84
CA GLU A 421 -19.39 1.86 -19.23
C GLU A 421 -18.87 0.80 -18.23
N GLY A 422 -19.73 -0.13 -17.78
CA GLY A 422 -19.38 -1.24 -16.86
C GLY A 422 -19.05 -2.57 -17.54
N GLU A 423 -19.05 -2.69 -18.87
CA GLU A 423 -18.95 -3.98 -19.57
C GLU A 423 -17.72 -4.80 -19.17
N LYS A 424 -16.56 -4.16 -19.06
CA LYS A 424 -15.32 -4.85 -18.68
C LYS A 424 -15.40 -5.42 -17.27
N LEU A 425 -15.93 -4.66 -16.31
CA LEU A 425 -16.13 -5.11 -14.95
C LEU A 425 -17.13 -6.29 -14.89
N VAL A 426 -18.25 -6.16 -15.61
CA VAL A 426 -19.28 -7.20 -15.66
C VAL A 426 -18.74 -8.50 -16.25
N ARG A 427 -17.92 -8.42 -17.32
CA ARG A 427 -17.21 -9.60 -17.85
C ARG A 427 -16.37 -10.29 -16.79
N TYR A 428 -15.67 -9.56 -15.93
CA TYR A 428 -14.85 -10.15 -14.86
C TYR A 428 -15.71 -10.71 -13.73
N LEU A 429 -16.76 -10.02 -13.32
CA LEU A 429 -17.68 -10.51 -12.31
C LEU A 429 -18.41 -11.80 -12.74
N ASN A 430 -18.61 -11.99 -14.04
CA ASN A 430 -19.23 -13.19 -14.60
C ASN A 430 -18.25 -14.35 -14.85
N LEU A 431 -16.94 -14.18 -14.57
CA LEU A 431 -16.02 -15.29 -14.59
C LEU A 431 -16.35 -16.33 -13.50
N PRO A 432 -16.18 -17.62 -13.79
CA PRO A 432 -16.46 -18.68 -12.83
C PRO A 432 -15.78 -18.43 -11.48
N ARG A 433 -16.54 -18.56 -10.41
CA ARG A 433 -16.12 -18.38 -9.00
C ARG A 433 -15.67 -16.98 -8.60
N VAL A 434 -15.48 -16.00 -9.49
CA VAL A 434 -15.05 -14.65 -9.10
C VAL A 434 -16.02 -13.99 -8.11
N ARG A 435 -17.34 -14.05 -8.37
CA ARG A 435 -18.35 -13.53 -7.44
C ARG A 435 -18.24 -14.16 -6.04
N SER A 436 -17.93 -15.45 -5.96
CA SER A 436 -17.87 -16.18 -4.69
C SER A 436 -16.65 -15.85 -3.83
N ILE A 437 -15.61 -15.25 -4.40
CA ILE A 437 -14.41 -14.82 -3.68
C ILE A 437 -14.39 -13.33 -3.36
N LEU A 438 -15.35 -12.55 -3.86
CA LEU A 438 -15.42 -11.11 -3.60
C LEU A 438 -15.47 -10.79 -2.10
N PRO A 439 -15.02 -9.60 -1.67
CA PRO A 439 -15.09 -9.18 -0.29
C PRO A 439 -16.54 -9.02 0.17
N ALA A 440 -16.79 -9.22 1.45
CA ALA A 440 -18.14 -9.21 2.05
C ALA A 440 -18.97 -7.98 1.67
N CYS A 441 -18.33 -6.83 1.48
CA CYS A 441 -19.03 -5.58 1.14
C CYS A 441 -19.78 -5.63 -0.21
N VAL A 442 -19.40 -6.52 -1.14
CA VAL A 442 -20.03 -6.69 -2.47
C VAL A 442 -20.41 -8.13 -2.80
N ARG A 443 -20.00 -9.10 -1.96
CA ARG A 443 -20.36 -10.50 -2.12
C ARG A 443 -21.88 -10.70 -1.98
N ASP A 444 -22.41 -11.68 -2.67
CA ASP A 444 -23.81 -12.10 -2.49
C ASP A 444 -24.05 -12.50 -1.04
N PRO A 445 -25.17 -12.06 -0.43
CA PRO A 445 -25.53 -12.47 0.91
C PRO A 445 -25.92 -13.94 0.97
N LEU A 446 -25.83 -14.55 2.15
CA LEU A 446 -26.40 -15.87 2.39
C LEU A 446 -27.92 -15.79 2.18
N LYS A 447 -28.49 -16.85 1.61
CA LYS A 447 -29.93 -16.90 1.34
C LYS A 447 -30.69 -16.88 2.67
N MET A 448 -31.40 -15.79 2.93
CA MET A 448 -32.20 -15.58 4.11
C MET A 448 -33.68 -15.46 3.69
N VAL A 449 -34.47 -16.45 4.04
CA VAL A 449 -35.93 -16.49 3.77
C VAL A 449 -36.64 -16.36 5.11
N PRO A 450 -37.65 -15.49 5.25
CA PRO A 450 -38.41 -15.42 6.49
C PRO A 450 -39.26 -16.67 6.69
N GLU A 451 -39.33 -17.18 7.92
CA GLU A 451 -40.22 -18.25 8.38
C GLU A 451 -41.44 -17.65 9.07
N SER A 452 -41.20 -16.71 9.99
CA SER A 452 -42.27 -15.95 10.65
C SER A 452 -41.90 -14.49 10.77
N VAL A 453 -42.83 -13.60 10.48
CA VAL A 453 -42.62 -12.14 10.51
C VAL A 453 -43.85 -11.45 11.07
N THR A 454 -43.68 -10.72 12.16
CA THR A 454 -44.64 -9.80 12.73
C THR A 454 -43.97 -8.48 13.04
N GLY A 455 -44.56 -7.34 12.67
CA GLY A 455 -44.01 -6.01 12.94
C GLY A 455 -42.68 -5.66 12.26
N PHE A 456 -42.10 -6.55 11.45
CA PHE A 456 -40.98 -6.26 10.56
C PHE A 456 -41.47 -6.21 9.12
N VAL A 457 -41.01 -5.22 8.36
CA VAL A 457 -41.38 -5.08 6.96
C VAL A 457 -40.13 -4.96 6.08
N THR A 458 -40.29 -5.35 4.82
CA THR A 458 -39.25 -5.15 3.83
C THR A 458 -38.99 -3.64 3.66
N ASN A 459 -37.70 -3.23 3.75
CA ASN A 459 -37.30 -1.83 3.71
C ASN A 459 -37.81 -0.92 4.83
N GLY A 460 -38.27 -1.48 5.96
CA GLY A 460 -38.67 -0.76 7.18
C GLY A 460 -37.46 -0.13 7.92
N ALA A 461 -36.76 0.78 7.25
CA ALA A 461 -35.46 1.32 7.70
C ALA A 461 -35.47 2.85 7.92
N ALA A 462 -36.64 3.47 8.16
CA ALA A 462 -36.76 4.90 8.51
C ALA A 462 -35.89 5.87 7.67
N GLY A 463 -35.65 5.58 6.40
CA GLY A 463 -34.80 6.42 5.55
C GLY A 463 -33.29 6.25 5.77
N ALA A 464 -32.84 5.21 6.48
CA ALA A 464 -31.43 4.93 6.73
C ALA A 464 -30.56 4.99 5.45
N LYS A 465 -29.40 5.65 5.54
CA LYS A 465 -28.51 5.93 4.39
C LYS A 465 -27.19 5.16 4.50
N PRO A 466 -26.53 4.82 3.36
CA PRO A 466 -27.02 4.98 1.99
C PRO A 466 -28.04 3.89 1.60
N ARG A 467 -29.03 4.26 0.83
CA ARG A 467 -29.89 3.30 0.13
C ARG A 467 -29.18 2.80 -1.14
N ILE A 468 -29.14 1.50 -1.31
CA ILE A 468 -28.55 0.87 -2.50
C ILE A 468 -29.66 0.18 -3.27
N PRO A 469 -29.86 0.49 -4.56
CA PRO A 469 -30.87 -0.16 -5.38
C PRO A 469 -30.73 -1.69 -5.34
N GLY A 470 -31.86 -2.40 -5.24
CA GLY A 470 -31.88 -3.86 -5.22
C GLY A 470 -31.52 -4.53 -3.89
N GLU A 471 -30.91 -3.84 -2.92
CA GLU A 471 -30.65 -4.42 -1.61
C GLU A 471 -31.92 -4.48 -0.76
N VAL A 472 -32.20 -5.68 -0.25
CA VAL A 472 -33.31 -5.94 0.66
C VAL A 472 -32.86 -5.83 2.11
N ALA A 473 -33.64 -5.13 2.92
CA ALA A 473 -33.48 -5.04 4.36
C ALA A 473 -34.81 -5.33 5.07
N TRP A 474 -34.73 -5.95 6.23
CA TRP A 474 -35.87 -6.13 7.14
C TRP A 474 -35.73 -5.14 8.29
N GLY A 475 -36.81 -4.45 8.61
CA GLY A 475 -36.80 -3.45 9.67
C GLY A 475 -38.11 -3.30 10.39
N SER A 476 -38.06 -2.87 11.64
CA SER A 476 -39.18 -2.68 12.53
C SER A 476 -39.82 -1.29 12.42
N TYR A 477 -39.28 -0.38 11.61
CA TYR A 477 -39.91 0.91 11.38
C TYR A 477 -41.04 0.79 10.36
N THR A 478 -42.29 0.83 10.84
CA THR A 478 -43.53 0.72 10.05
C THR A 478 -44.28 2.05 9.99
N ALA A 479 -45.52 2.03 9.58
CA ALA A 479 -46.41 3.19 9.66
C ALA A 479 -46.64 3.69 11.10
N GLU A 480 -46.51 2.81 12.10
CA GLU A 480 -46.55 3.12 13.53
C GLU A 480 -45.26 3.77 14.06
N GLY A 481 -44.26 3.95 13.21
CA GLY A 481 -42.97 4.56 13.54
C GLY A 481 -42.18 3.70 14.51
N LYS A 482 -41.62 4.34 15.57
CA LYS A 482 -40.76 3.70 16.59
C LYS A 482 -41.55 2.94 17.66
N ALA A 483 -42.86 3.10 17.72
CA ALA A 483 -43.73 2.42 18.71
C ALA A 483 -44.08 0.98 18.31
N ASN A 484 -43.79 0.63 17.06
CA ASN A 484 -44.06 -0.70 16.53
C ASN A 484 -43.19 -1.75 17.24
N LYS A 485 -43.80 -2.91 17.50
CA LYS A 485 -43.17 -4.10 18.10
C LYS A 485 -43.21 -5.24 17.11
N GLY A 486 -42.19 -6.09 17.15
CA GLY A 486 -42.17 -7.17 16.19
C GLY A 486 -41.14 -8.27 16.47
N ARG A 487 -41.32 -9.36 15.72
CA ARG A 487 -40.41 -10.51 15.69
C ARG A 487 -40.21 -10.94 14.24
N PHE A 488 -38.97 -11.18 13.90
CA PHE A 488 -38.59 -11.82 12.64
C PHE A 488 -37.81 -13.09 12.96
N GLU A 489 -38.11 -14.18 12.27
CA GLU A 489 -37.37 -15.43 12.33
C GLU A 489 -37.17 -15.95 10.91
N SER A 490 -35.93 -16.35 10.58
CA SER A 490 -35.60 -16.92 9.28
C SER A 490 -35.76 -18.43 9.26
N LEU A 491 -36.03 -18.99 8.08
CA LEU A 491 -35.77 -20.41 7.82
C LEU A 491 -34.29 -20.72 8.08
N PRO A 492 -33.91 -22.00 8.27
CA PRO A 492 -32.50 -22.41 8.40
C PRO A 492 -31.66 -21.88 7.25
N ILE A 493 -30.59 -21.20 7.61
CA ILE A 493 -29.54 -20.70 6.72
C ILE A 493 -28.41 -21.70 6.76
N SER A 494 -27.92 -22.13 5.61
CA SER A 494 -26.81 -23.08 5.52
C SER A 494 -25.56 -22.56 6.20
N ARG A 495 -24.80 -23.46 6.80
CA ARG A 495 -23.51 -23.18 7.46
C ARG A 495 -22.61 -22.29 6.58
N SER A 496 -22.04 -21.28 7.19
CA SER A 496 -21.02 -20.44 6.55
C SER A 496 -19.75 -21.24 6.22
N ARG A 497 -19.18 -20.97 5.04
CA ARG A 497 -17.89 -21.52 4.63
C ARG A 497 -16.71 -20.76 5.25
N LEU A 498 -16.94 -19.52 5.67
CA LEU A 498 -15.94 -18.64 6.27
C LEU A 498 -16.23 -18.41 7.75
N PRO A 499 -15.19 -18.13 8.58
CA PRO A 499 -15.31 -18.16 10.04
C PRO A 499 -16.10 -16.98 10.65
N PHE A 500 -16.38 -15.93 9.89
CA PHE A 500 -17.12 -14.76 10.36
C PHE A 500 -18.26 -14.40 9.41
N LEU A 501 -19.24 -13.68 9.97
CA LEU A 501 -20.35 -13.09 9.23
C LEU A 501 -20.34 -11.57 9.41
N GLU A 502 -20.65 -10.87 8.34
CA GLU A 502 -20.90 -9.44 8.30
C GLU A 502 -22.38 -9.18 8.10
N ILE A 503 -22.99 -8.44 9.01
CA ILE A 503 -24.38 -8.05 8.96
C ILE A 503 -24.46 -6.53 8.99
N ARG A 504 -25.15 -5.93 8.01
CA ARG A 504 -25.41 -4.50 8.02
C ARG A 504 -26.66 -4.23 8.85
N VAL A 505 -26.55 -3.25 9.72
CA VAL A 505 -27.61 -2.85 10.65
C VAL A 505 -27.75 -1.33 10.68
N ALA A 506 -28.95 -0.84 10.94
CA ALA A 506 -29.27 0.57 11.14
C ALA A 506 -30.26 0.73 12.28
N GLY A 507 -30.42 1.92 12.82
CA GLY A 507 -31.36 2.23 13.89
C GLY A 507 -30.75 2.16 15.29
N ASP A 508 -31.52 1.66 16.23
CA ASP A 508 -31.21 1.73 17.65
C ASP A 508 -30.80 0.35 18.24
N LEU A 509 -30.40 -0.64 17.39
CA LEU A 509 -29.98 -1.97 17.85
C LEU A 509 -28.91 -1.87 18.94
N GLY A 510 -29.11 -2.62 20.03
CA GLY A 510 -28.29 -2.58 21.23
C GLY A 510 -28.92 -1.80 22.38
N GLN A 511 -30.03 -1.09 22.15
CA GLN A 511 -30.87 -0.54 23.21
C GLN A 511 -31.76 -1.64 23.85
N PRO A 512 -32.25 -1.42 25.09
CA PRO A 512 -33.15 -2.36 25.74
C PRO A 512 -34.38 -2.66 24.87
N GLY A 513 -34.74 -3.93 24.78
CA GLY A 513 -35.87 -4.39 23.97
C GLY A 513 -35.54 -4.66 22.49
N LEU A 514 -34.34 -4.28 21.98
CA LEU A 514 -33.92 -4.53 20.61
C LEU A 514 -32.82 -5.57 20.56
N SER A 515 -33.04 -6.68 19.85
CA SER A 515 -32.04 -7.74 19.71
C SER A 515 -32.04 -8.36 18.33
N LEU A 516 -30.82 -8.71 17.89
CA LEU A 516 -30.58 -9.49 16.68
C LEU A 516 -29.62 -10.63 17.04
N THR A 517 -30.05 -11.87 16.85
CA THR A 517 -29.36 -13.06 17.35
C THR A 517 -29.26 -14.12 16.26
N LEU A 518 -28.11 -14.78 16.19
CA LEU A 518 -27.89 -16.00 15.40
C LEU A 518 -28.00 -17.20 16.32
N ILE A 519 -28.79 -18.19 15.95
CA ILE A 519 -28.99 -19.42 16.71
C ILE A 519 -28.44 -20.59 15.90
N ASP A 520 -27.39 -21.22 16.38
CA ASP A 520 -26.83 -22.45 15.80
C ASP A 520 -27.77 -23.62 16.07
N LEU A 521 -28.27 -24.24 15.01
CA LEU A 521 -29.28 -25.30 15.11
C LEU A 521 -28.73 -26.63 15.61
N SER A 522 -27.40 -26.84 15.47
CA SER A 522 -26.76 -28.07 15.93
C SER A 522 -26.46 -28.07 17.43
N SER A 523 -26.10 -26.90 17.97
CA SER A 523 -25.65 -26.75 19.36
C SER A 523 -26.61 -25.95 20.24
N GLY A 524 -27.60 -25.28 19.65
CA GLY A 524 -28.48 -24.32 20.35
C GLY A 524 -27.77 -23.05 20.81
N LYS A 525 -26.48 -22.88 20.49
CA LYS A 525 -25.71 -21.72 20.91
C LYS A 525 -26.19 -20.46 20.23
N THR A 526 -26.33 -19.40 21.01
CA THR A 526 -26.75 -18.08 20.52
C THR A 526 -25.55 -17.14 20.37
N THR A 527 -25.55 -16.33 19.31
CA THR A 527 -24.56 -15.27 19.08
C THR A 527 -25.29 -13.96 18.83
N SER A 528 -25.16 -13.01 19.74
CA SER A 528 -25.81 -11.70 19.61
C SER A 528 -25.02 -10.78 18.67
N VAL A 529 -25.72 -10.06 17.81
CA VAL A 529 -25.15 -9.02 16.96
C VAL A 529 -25.22 -7.70 17.72
N VAL A 530 -24.07 -7.26 18.25
CA VAL A 530 -23.97 -6.05 19.05
C VAL A 530 -23.14 -5.01 18.29
N PRO A 531 -23.72 -3.84 17.99
CA PRO A 531 -22.98 -2.75 17.38
C PRO A 531 -22.00 -2.12 18.39
N LEU A 532 -20.77 -1.82 17.93
CA LEU A 532 -19.73 -1.19 18.76
C LEU A 532 -20.03 0.27 19.12
N LYS A 533 -20.91 0.92 18.38
CA LYS A 533 -21.34 2.32 18.57
C LYS A 533 -22.80 2.45 18.19
N ALA A 534 -23.49 3.43 18.73
CA ALA A 534 -24.84 3.80 18.31
C ALA A 534 -24.89 3.99 16.78
N LEU A 535 -25.92 3.42 16.15
CA LEU A 535 -26.06 3.35 14.69
C LEU A 535 -26.73 4.59 14.13
N GLY A 536 -27.85 5.03 14.74
CA GLY A 536 -28.72 6.07 14.21
C GLY A 536 -29.22 5.72 12.80
N ASP A 537 -29.51 6.73 12.00
CA ASP A 537 -30.05 6.57 10.64
C ASP A 537 -28.97 6.21 9.58
N ASN A 538 -27.88 5.60 10.00
CA ASN A 538 -26.82 5.17 9.10
C ASN A 538 -26.62 3.66 9.15
N TRP A 539 -26.52 3.04 7.97
CA TRP A 539 -26.11 1.66 7.87
C TRP A 539 -24.68 1.47 8.35
N ARG A 540 -24.49 0.58 9.31
CA ARG A 540 -23.19 0.16 9.81
C ARG A 540 -23.03 -1.35 9.72
N THR A 541 -21.80 -1.78 9.68
CA THR A 541 -21.40 -3.17 9.59
C THR A 541 -21.09 -3.73 10.98
N CYS A 542 -21.77 -4.80 11.37
CA CYS A 542 -21.43 -5.62 12.53
C CYS A 542 -20.79 -6.93 12.03
N ARG A 543 -19.69 -7.34 12.66
CA ARG A 543 -19.00 -8.61 12.38
C ARG A 543 -19.08 -9.52 13.59
N VAL A 544 -19.56 -10.73 13.37
CA VAL A 544 -19.72 -11.76 14.39
C VAL A 544 -19.08 -13.07 13.96
N ARG A 545 -18.74 -13.94 14.91
CA ARG A 545 -18.27 -15.29 14.59
C ARG A 545 -19.45 -16.07 13.96
N ALA A 546 -19.18 -16.77 12.88
CA ALA A 546 -20.17 -17.60 12.23
C ALA A 546 -20.53 -18.80 13.15
N PRO A 547 -21.81 -19.20 13.23
CA PRO A 547 -22.21 -20.48 13.81
C PRO A 547 -21.50 -21.66 13.13
N GLN A 548 -21.30 -22.77 13.86
CA GLN A 548 -20.57 -23.92 13.33
C GLN A 548 -21.45 -24.84 12.48
N GLY A 549 -22.76 -24.81 12.70
CA GLY A 549 -23.77 -25.53 11.94
C GLY A 549 -24.66 -24.59 11.12
N ASP A 550 -25.73 -25.16 10.57
CA ASP A 550 -26.84 -24.38 10.01
C ASP A 550 -27.44 -23.54 11.14
N PHE A 551 -27.95 -22.37 10.82
CA PHE A 551 -28.37 -21.41 11.82
C PHE A 551 -29.62 -20.64 11.39
N LYS A 552 -30.32 -20.07 12.38
CA LYS A 552 -31.41 -19.13 12.16
C LYS A 552 -31.05 -17.73 12.64
N ILE A 553 -31.69 -16.73 12.04
CA ILE A 553 -31.65 -15.34 12.49
C ILE A 553 -32.95 -15.02 13.18
N VAL A 554 -32.85 -14.51 14.41
CA VAL A 554 -33.98 -14.02 15.17
C VAL A 554 -33.76 -12.55 15.49
N ALA A 555 -34.69 -11.70 15.06
CA ALA A 555 -34.75 -10.28 15.38
C ALA A 555 -35.98 -9.98 16.23
N ILE A 556 -35.82 -9.25 17.32
CA ILE A 556 -36.89 -8.90 18.25
C ILE A 556 -36.87 -7.39 18.48
N ASP A 557 -38.02 -6.76 18.31
CA ASP A 557 -38.26 -5.39 18.72
C ASP A 557 -39.42 -5.36 19.71
N ASN A 558 -39.09 -5.13 20.98
CA ASN A 558 -40.03 -4.90 22.09
C ASN A 558 -39.90 -3.47 22.66
N SER A 559 -39.20 -2.58 21.92
CA SER A 559 -39.00 -1.18 22.33
C SER A 559 -40.27 -0.36 22.03
N ALA A 560 -40.54 0.63 22.90
CA ALA A 560 -41.61 1.61 22.63
C ALA A 560 -41.06 2.89 21.93
N SER A 561 -39.76 3.04 21.81
CA SER A 561 -39.10 4.27 21.33
C SER A 561 -37.94 4.06 20.39
N GLY A 562 -37.58 2.82 20.10
CA GLY A 562 -36.50 2.43 19.23
C GLY A 562 -36.98 1.63 18.02
N TRP A 563 -36.12 1.52 17.03
CA TRP A 563 -36.32 0.69 15.85
C TRP A 563 -34.96 0.18 15.35
N PHE A 564 -34.95 -0.88 14.59
CA PHE A 564 -33.73 -1.26 13.85
C PHE A 564 -34.07 -1.99 12.55
N ALA A 565 -33.09 -1.98 11.66
CA ALA A 565 -33.17 -2.74 10.42
C ALA A 565 -31.86 -3.50 10.20
N PHE A 566 -31.94 -4.62 9.48
CA PHE A 566 -30.80 -5.47 9.17
C PHE A 566 -30.91 -6.06 7.76
N GLN A 567 -29.77 -6.43 7.20
CA GLN A 567 -29.65 -7.12 5.92
C GLN A 567 -29.19 -8.57 6.14
N ALA A 568 -29.41 -9.41 5.14
CA ALA A 568 -28.91 -10.78 5.15
C ALA A 568 -27.38 -10.82 5.35
N PRO A 569 -26.86 -11.82 6.12
CA PRO A 569 -25.44 -11.91 6.44
C PRO A 569 -24.60 -12.23 5.21
N ARG A 570 -23.38 -11.73 5.20
CA ARG A 570 -22.36 -12.04 4.21
C ARG A 570 -21.15 -12.70 4.89
N GLU A 571 -20.55 -13.68 4.23
CA GLU A 571 -19.41 -14.40 4.76
C GLU A 571 -18.14 -13.53 4.75
N VAL A 572 -17.28 -13.66 5.77
CA VAL A 572 -16.03 -12.89 5.95
C VAL A 572 -14.89 -13.84 6.31
N GLY A 573 -13.77 -13.69 5.57
CA GLY A 573 -12.53 -14.40 5.85
C GLY A 573 -11.87 -13.94 7.16
N TRP A 574 -11.04 -14.81 7.73
CA TRP A 574 -10.37 -14.49 8.99
C TRP A 574 -9.34 -13.37 8.85
N LEU A 575 -8.61 -13.32 7.72
CA LEU A 575 -7.68 -12.22 7.43
C LEU A 575 -8.42 -10.90 7.23
N SER A 576 -9.59 -10.90 6.59
CA SER A 576 -10.45 -9.71 6.46
C SER A 576 -10.89 -9.17 7.81
N TRP A 577 -11.25 -10.07 8.73
CA TRP A 577 -11.57 -9.68 10.10
C TRP A 577 -10.34 -9.14 10.84
N ALA A 578 -9.20 -9.84 10.76
CA ALA A 578 -7.95 -9.48 11.42
C ALA A 578 -7.39 -8.16 10.88
N ALA A 579 -7.43 -7.94 9.56
CA ALA A 579 -6.93 -6.72 8.92
C ALA A 579 -7.66 -5.47 9.42
N VAL A 580 -9.01 -5.52 9.50
CA VAL A 580 -9.80 -4.41 10.03
C VAL A 580 -9.49 -4.15 11.51
N ARG A 581 -9.35 -5.21 12.30
CA ARG A 581 -8.97 -5.10 13.73
C ARG A 581 -7.58 -4.49 13.86
N LEU A 582 -6.60 -5.02 13.15
CA LEU A 582 -5.22 -4.52 13.19
C LEU A 582 -5.14 -3.07 12.74
N ALA A 583 -5.81 -2.71 11.65
CA ALA A 583 -5.85 -1.34 11.15
C ALA A 583 -6.42 -0.36 12.19
N SER A 584 -7.38 -0.79 13.02
CA SER A 584 -7.96 0.05 14.08
C SER A 584 -6.97 0.41 15.20
N PHE A 585 -5.87 -0.34 15.36
CA PHE A 585 -4.79 -0.04 16.30
C PHE A 585 -3.71 0.89 15.73
N GLY A 586 -3.80 1.26 14.44
CA GLY A 586 -2.76 2.02 13.75
C GLY A 586 -2.29 3.27 14.51
N GLY A 587 -3.23 4.10 15.00
CA GLY A 587 -2.89 5.29 15.78
C GLY A 587 -2.16 4.98 17.10
N ARG A 588 -2.55 3.91 17.80
CA ARG A 588 -1.88 3.50 19.05
C ARG A 588 -0.45 3.05 18.79
N LEU A 589 -0.24 2.26 17.75
CA LEU A 589 1.10 1.80 17.36
C LEU A 589 1.99 2.97 16.94
N PHE A 590 1.45 3.92 16.19
CA PHE A 590 2.17 5.13 15.79
C PHE A 590 2.67 5.93 17.00
N PHE A 591 1.79 6.27 17.95
CA PHE A 591 2.18 7.05 19.13
C PHE A 591 3.13 6.28 20.04
N LEU A 592 2.94 4.97 20.23
CA LEU A 592 3.89 4.13 20.97
C LEU A 592 5.28 4.15 20.32
N GLY A 593 5.34 4.01 18.99
CA GLY A 593 6.60 4.08 18.25
C GLY A 593 7.28 5.43 18.37
N LEU A 594 6.52 6.53 18.33
CA LEU A 594 7.04 7.89 18.49
C LEU A 594 7.61 8.09 19.90
N ALA A 595 6.90 7.66 20.93
CA ALA A 595 7.38 7.72 22.32
C ALA A 595 8.69 6.96 22.50
N LEU A 596 8.77 5.73 21.97
CA LEU A 596 10.00 4.94 22.00
C LEU A 596 11.16 5.62 21.25
N TYR A 597 10.89 6.30 20.14
CA TYR A 597 11.91 7.05 19.40
C TYR A 597 12.46 8.20 20.23
N VAL A 598 11.57 9.05 20.78
CA VAL A 598 11.95 10.21 21.61
C VAL A 598 12.76 9.78 22.84
N THR A 599 12.31 8.73 23.54
CA THR A 599 13.03 8.17 24.69
C THR A 599 14.43 7.67 24.29
N GLY A 600 14.52 6.94 23.15
CA GLY A 600 15.79 6.45 22.65
C GLY A 600 16.76 7.56 22.26
N VAL A 601 16.27 8.64 21.64
CA VAL A 601 17.07 9.85 21.34
C VAL A 601 17.58 10.49 22.63
N ALA A 602 16.72 10.64 23.64
CA ALA A 602 17.11 11.22 24.93
C ALA A 602 18.21 10.42 25.63
N ILE A 603 18.16 9.08 25.58
CA ILE A 603 19.21 8.20 26.12
C ILE A 603 20.54 8.43 25.39
N VAL A 604 20.53 8.46 24.02
CA VAL A 604 21.75 8.70 23.25
C VAL A 604 22.35 10.07 23.55
N LEU A 605 21.53 11.11 23.67
CA LEU A 605 22.01 12.45 24.01
C LEU A 605 22.64 12.51 25.41
N ARG A 606 22.04 11.87 26.42
CA ARG A 606 22.60 11.80 27.78
C ARG A 606 23.94 11.11 27.82
N SER A 607 24.08 9.97 27.11
CA SER A 607 25.36 9.25 27.05
C SER A 607 26.49 10.08 26.38
N HIS A 608 26.15 11.01 25.48
CA HIS A 608 27.13 11.94 24.89
C HIS A 608 27.47 13.13 25.77
N MET A 609 26.59 13.53 26.69
CA MET A 609 26.83 14.63 27.64
C MET A 609 27.56 14.19 28.92
N GLY A 610 27.84 12.90 29.09
CA GLY A 610 28.51 12.36 30.29
C GLY A 610 27.70 12.52 31.58
N VAL A 611 26.37 12.65 31.46
CA VAL A 611 25.45 12.69 32.59
C VAL A 611 24.93 11.26 32.79
N ASP A 612 25.53 10.53 33.72
CA ASP A 612 25.09 9.21 34.17
C ASP A 612 23.74 9.28 34.92
#